data_94c1868fcb0ccc231aea018e0efce04f
#
_entry.id   94c1868fcb0ccc231aea018e0efce04f
#
_cell.length_a   1.000
_cell.length_b   1.000
_cell.length_c   1.000
_cell.angle_alpha   90.00
_cell.angle_beta   90.00
_cell.angle_gamma   90.00
#
_symmetry.space_group_name_H-M   'P 1'
#
loop_
_entity.id
_entity.type
_entity.pdbx_description
1 polymer ?
#
loop_
_entity_poly.entity_id
_entity_poly.type
_entity_poly.pdbx_seq_one_letter_code
_entity_poly.pdbx_strand_id
1 'polypeptide(L)'
;AAFRHFLAQHFNRETKRALAFRAFLVENADWLSDYALFRMLMDENGNHPVWERWRAEHQTPARARTWLLALPEARRDELMRRQLFFAYVQWIAFTQWEAVKAYAGERNVFLMGDLPFGVGRHSADVWANRSFFDLDWSGGAPPEWTFKGDPFIEKWGQNWGVPNYQWEELRRHDFAWWRTRVGNLHRVFHAYRIDHVLGFFRIYSFPWPPERNAEFLPLTPEQVAARTGGRVPGFKPFADDSPEHRAANQAQGEAILRVLIEASGDTTIVAEDLGCVPDYVPPTLHQLGIPGFRIP
;
A
#
# COMPACT_ATOMS: atom_id res chain seq x y z
N ALA A 1 6.88 21.71 -19.31
CA ALA A 1 7.12 21.84 -20.76
C ALA A 1 6.61 20.62 -21.52
N ALA A 2 7.08 19.38 -21.23
CA ALA A 2 6.75 18.15 -21.99
C ALA A 2 5.25 17.84 -22.07
N PHE A 3 4.52 17.90 -20.95
CA PHE A 3 3.07 17.66 -20.93
C PHE A 3 2.29 18.66 -21.78
N ARG A 4 2.62 19.96 -21.71
CA ARG A 4 1.96 20.98 -22.56
C ARG A 4 2.21 20.72 -24.06
N HIS A 5 3.43 20.32 -24.42
CA HIS A 5 3.75 19.90 -25.78
C HIS A 5 2.94 18.66 -26.19
N PHE A 6 2.86 17.65 -25.32
CA PHE A 6 2.04 16.46 -25.57
C PHE A 6 0.57 16.79 -25.83
N LEU A 7 -0.05 17.65 -25.01
CA LEU A 7 -1.42 18.08 -25.24
C LEU A 7 -1.61 18.73 -26.61
N ALA A 8 -0.75 19.69 -26.96
CA ALA A 8 -0.87 20.44 -28.21
C ALA A 8 -0.58 19.59 -29.46
N GLN A 9 0.40 18.71 -29.42
CA GLN A 9 0.87 17.98 -30.60
C GLN A 9 0.27 16.58 -30.75
N HIS A 10 -0.26 16.01 -29.67
CA HIS A 10 -0.75 14.63 -29.67
C HIS A 10 -2.19 14.53 -29.20
N PHE A 11 -2.48 14.90 -27.94
CA PHE A 11 -3.76 14.61 -27.28
C PHE A 11 -4.96 15.21 -28.01
N ASN A 12 -4.84 16.49 -28.44
CA ASN A 12 -5.89 17.20 -29.17
C ASN A 12 -5.95 16.83 -30.66
N ARG A 13 -5.01 16.01 -31.17
CA ARG A 13 -4.90 15.62 -32.60
C ARG A 13 -5.13 14.13 -32.83
N GLU A 14 -5.52 13.39 -31.81
CA GLU A 14 -5.83 11.95 -31.87
C GLU A 14 -4.70 11.08 -32.48
N THR A 15 -3.46 11.43 -32.24
CA THR A 15 -2.31 10.66 -32.72
C THR A 15 -2.24 9.28 -32.04
N LYS A 16 -1.49 8.33 -32.61
CA LYS A 16 -1.23 7.02 -32.01
C LYS A 16 -0.80 7.13 -30.54
N ARG A 17 0.02 8.15 -30.23
CA ARG A 17 0.49 8.40 -28.86
C ARG A 17 -0.63 8.88 -27.93
N ALA A 18 -1.57 9.67 -28.44
CA ALA A 18 -2.76 10.08 -27.69
C ALA A 18 -3.70 8.89 -27.43
N LEU A 19 -3.89 8.03 -28.44
CA LEU A 19 -4.70 6.81 -28.29
C LEU A 19 -4.10 5.86 -27.24
N ALA A 20 -2.78 5.67 -27.23
CA ALA A 20 -2.11 4.86 -26.21
C ALA A 20 -2.27 5.45 -24.80
N PHE A 21 -2.19 6.76 -24.64
CA PHE A 21 -2.46 7.40 -23.34
C PHE A 21 -3.92 7.25 -22.92
N ARG A 22 -4.89 7.39 -23.83
CA ARG A 22 -6.31 7.18 -23.52
C ARG A 22 -6.60 5.73 -23.13
N ALA A 23 -5.97 4.76 -23.80
CA ALA A 23 -6.06 3.35 -23.42
C ALA A 23 -5.54 3.14 -21.99
N PHE A 24 -4.36 3.68 -21.67
CA PHE A 24 -3.80 3.62 -20.31
C PHE A 24 -4.73 4.22 -19.25
N LEU A 25 -5.41 5.34 -19.54
CA LEU A 25 -6.37 5.94 -18.62
C LEU A 25 -7.56 5.01 -18.34
N VAL A 26 -8.05 4.31 -19.36
CA VAL A 26 -9.17 3.38 -19.23
C VAL A 26 -8.75 2.10 -18.49
N GLU A 27 -7.62 1.51 -18.89
CA GLU A 27 -7.09 0.27 -18.31
C GLU A 27 -6.71 0.39 -16.83
N ASN A 28 -6.38 1.61 -16.38
CA ASN A 28 -5.93 1.87 -15.01
C ASN A 28 -6.90 2.76 -14.23
N ALA A 29 -8.15 2.88 -14.67
CA ALA A 29 -9.12 3.83 -14.10
C ALA A 29 -9.43 3.56 -12.62
N ASP A 30 -9.33 2.30 -12.20
CA ASP A 30 -9.60 1.80 -10.84
C ASP A 30 -8.69 2.42 -9.75
N TRP A 31 -7.43 2.71 -10.09
CA TRP A 31 -6.50 3.35 -9.15
C TRP A 31 -6.05 4.74 -9.60
N LEU A 32 -5.87 4.93 -10.91
CA LEU A 32 -5.25 6.14 -11.48
C LEU A 32 -6.12 7.38 -11.32
N SER A 33 -7.43 7.23 -11.38
CA SER A 33 -8.38 8.35 -11.22
C SER A 33 -8.32 8.93 -9.81
N ASP A 34 -8.26 8.09 -8.78
CA ASP A 34 -8.15 8.51 -7.40
C ASP A 34 -6.75 9.04 -7.07
N TYR A 35 -5.70 8.39 -7.57
CA TYR A 35 -4.35 8.88 -7.44
C TYR A 35 -4.16 10.29 -8.04
N ALA A 36 -4.63 10.50 -9.26
CA ALA A 36 -4.49 11.79 -9.94
C ALA A 36 -5.30 12.90 -9.24
N LEU A 37 -6.50 12.56 -8.75
CA LEU A 37 -7.33 13.46 -7.94
C LEU A 37 -6.62 13.81 -6.63
N PHE A 38 -6.12 12.82 -5.89
CA PHE A 38 -5.38 13.02 -4.65
C PHE A 38 -4.17 13.94 -4.84
N ARG A 39 -3.38 13.71 -5.89
CA ARG A 39 -2.19 14.53 -6.19
C ARG A 39 -2.56 15.97 -6.50
N MET A 40 -3.62 16.20 -7.26
CA MET A 40 -4.13 17.55 -7.56
C MET A 40 -4.62 18.23 -6.28
N LEU A 41 -5.36 17.51 -5.41
CA LEU A 41 -5.84 18.04 -4.13
C LEU A 41 -4.69 18.35 -3.17
N MET A 42 -3.64 17.54 -3.17
CA MET A 42 -2.43 17.80 -2.38
C MET A 42 -1.81 19.16 -2.77
N ASP A 43 -1.69 19.45 -4.09
CA ASP A 43 -1.24 20.76 -4.57
C ASP A 43 -2.17 21.88 -4.09
N GLU A 44 -3.50 21.70 -4.16
CA GLU A 44 -4.51 22.68 -3.70
C GLU A 44 -4.45 22.95 -2.18
N ASN A 45 -3.93 22.01 -1.41
CA ASN A 45 -3.72 22.15 0.03
C ASN A 45 -2.26 22.48 0.38
N GLY A 46 -1.51 23.12 -0.52
CA GLY A 46 -0.15 23.59 -0.28
C GLY A 46 0.88 22.46 -0.11
N ASN A 47 0.68 21.33 -0.76
CA ASN A 47 1.48 20.11 -0.64
C ASN A 47 1.51 19.51 0.78
N HIS A 48 0.48 19.81 1.59
CA HIS A 48 0.38 19.26 2.94
C HIS A 48 0.05 17.75 2.87
N PRO A 49 0.89 16.84 3.42
CA PRO A 49 0.71 15.41 3.24
C PRO A 49 -0.46 14.82 4.05
N VAL A 50 -0.84 15.45 5.17
CA VAL A 50 -1.88 14.95 6.08
C VAL A 50 -3.25 15.36 5.57
N TRP A 51 -3.88 14.46 4.81
CA TRP A 51 -5.17 14.73 4.16
C TRP A 51 -6.34 14.93 5.15
N GLU A 52 -6.25 14.45 6.38
CA GLU A 52 -7.21 14.74 7.45
C GLU A 52 -7.27 16.23 7.81
N ARG A 53 -6.21 17.01 7.50
CA ARG A 53 -6.12 18.45 7.71
C ARG A 53 -6.53 19.28 6.50
N TRP A 54 -6.82 18.61 5.37
CA TRP A 54 -7.32 19.31 4.19
C TRP A 54 -8.73 19.87 4.44
N ARG A 55 -9.18 20.71 3.55
CA ARG A 55 -10.57 21.20 3.55
C ARG A 55 -11.53 20.01 3.53
N ALA A 56 -12.67 20.14 4.20
CA ALA A 56 -13.65 19.06 4.38
C ALA A 56 -14.08 18.41 3.04
N GLU A 57 -14.19 19.25 2.00
CA GLU A 57 -14.53 18.81 0.63
C GLU A 57 -13.45 17.96 0.00
N HIS A 58 -12.19 18.07 0.44
CA HIS A 58 -11.05 17.37 -0.13
C HIS A 58 -10.70 16.06 0.60
N GLN A 59 -11.36 15.76 1.71
CA GLN A 59 -10.98 14.67 2.59
C GLN A 59 -11.45 13.28 2.11
N THR A 60 -12.30 13.19 1.11
CA THR A 60 -12.74 11.91 0.50
C THR A 60 -12.92 12.05 -1.00
N PRO A 61 -12.73 10.96 -1.79
CA PRO A 61 -12.94 11.00 -3.24
C PRO A 61 -14.32 11.51 -3.66
N ALA A 62 -15.37 11.03 -3.00
CA ALA A 62 -16.75 11.41 -3.33
C ALA A 62 -17.00 12.93 -3.13
N ARG A 63 -16.59 13.46 -1.96
CA ARG A 63 -16.71 14.90 -1.68
C ARG A 63 -15.89 15.74 -2.65
N ALA A 64 -14.66 15.31 -2.93
CA ALA A 64 -13.76 16.02 -3.82
C ALA A 64 -14.30 16.08 -5.26
N ARG A 65 -14.88 14.99 -5.76
CA ARG A 65 -15.55 15.00 -7.08
C ARG A 65 -16.76 15.92 -7.10
N THR A 66 -17.60 15.91 -6.07
CA THR A 66 -18.74 16.81 -5.94
C THR A 66 -18.29 18.27 -5.91
N TRP A 67 -17.27 18.59 -5.10
CA TRP A 67 -16.68 19.91 -5.05
C TRP A 67 -16.14 20.36 -6.42
N LEU A 68 -15.38 19.51 -7.11
CA LEU A 68 -14.81 19.80 -8.42
C LEU A 68 -15.89 20.12 -9.46
N LEU A 69 -16.98 19.35 -9.46
CA LEU A 69 -18.11 19.58 -10.38
C LEU A 69 -18.86 20.88 -10.12
N ALA A 70 -18.87 21.36 -8.87
CA ALA A 70 -19.51 22.62 -8.48
C ALA A 70 -18.68 23.88 -8.81
N LEU A 71 -17.43 23.73 -9.24
CA LEU A 71 -16.57 24.86 -9.58
C LEU A 71 -16.98 25.53 -10.89
N PRO A 72 -16.70 26.84 -11.04
CA PRO A 72 -16.78 27.50 -12.34
C PRO A 72 -15.95 26.76 -13.40
N GLU A 73 -16.47 26.73 -14.63
CA GLU A 73 -15.91 25.93 -15.74
C GLU A 73 -14.40 26.13 -15.93
N ALA A 74 -13.95 27.39 -16.01
CA ALA A 74 -12.52 27.70 -16.21
C ALA A 74 -11.61 27.12 -15.11
N ARG A 75 -12.08 27.15 -13.84
CA ARG A 75 -11.32 26.60 -12.71
C ARG A 75 -11.35 25.06 -12.72
N ARG A 76 -12.51 24.49 -12.99
CA ARG A 76 -12.66 23.05 -13.14
C ARG A 76 -11.73 22.50 -14.23
N ASP A 77 -11.70 23.13 -15.40
CA ASP A 77 -10.85 22.74 -16.52
C ASP A 77 -9.35 22.85 -16.19
N GLU A 78 -8.96 23.85 -15.44
CA GLU A 78 -7.57 23.97 -14.94
C GLU A 78 -7.22 22.77 -14.06
N LEU A 79 -8.07 22.45 -13.07
CA LEU A 79 -7.83 21.35 -12.14
C LEU A 79 -7.88 19.97 -12.82
N MET A 80 -8.78 19.78 -13.77
CA MET A 80 -8.83 18.56 -14.60
C MET A 80 -7.56 18.40 -15.43
N ARG A 81 -6.99 19.47 -15.97
CA ARG A 81 -5.69 19.42 -16.66
C ARG A 81 -4.54 19.05 -15.71
N ARG A 82 -4.59 19.47 -14.44
CA ARG A 82 -3.62 19.07 -13.42
C ARG A 82 -3.74 17.58 -13.09
N GLN A 83 -4.97 17.05 -12.94
CA GLN A 83 -5.17 15.60 -12.78
C GLN A 83 -4.62 14.84 -13.98
N LEU A 84 -4.92 15.28 -15.19
CA LEU A 84 -4.42 14.66 -16.41
C LEU A 84 -2.88 14.69 -16.49
N PHE A 85 -2.23 15.73 -15.94
CA PHE A 85 -0.78 15.76 -15.81
C PHE A 85 -0.24 14.63 -14.93
N PHE A 86 -0.82 14.38 -13.77
CA PHE A 86 -0.37 13.30 -12.89
C PHE A 86 -0.59 11.92 -13.53
N ALA A 87 -1.71 11.73 -14.20
CA ALA A 87 -1.95 10.51 -14.99
C ALA A 87 -0.95 10.35 -16.14
N TYR A 88 -0.60 11.44 -16.84
CA TYR A 88 0.41 11.44 -17.89
C TYR A 88 1.79 11.03 -17.35
N VAL A 89 2.17 11.50 -16.14
CA VAL A 89 3.45 11.10 -15.52
C VAL A 89 3.48 9.61 -15.27
N GLN A 90 2.37 9.02 -14.74
CA GLN A 90 2.27 7.59 -14.51
C GLN A 90 2.35 6.80 -15.83
N TRP A 91 1.64 7.24 -16.87
CA TRP A 91 1.72 6.61 -18.19
C TRP A 91 3.15 6.58 -18.74
N ILE A 92 3.89 7.69 -18.66
CA ILE A 92 5.29 7.74 -19.09
C ILE A 92 6.14 6.77 -18.27
N ALA A 93 5.98 6.76 -16.95
CA ALA A 93 6.73 5.87 -16.06
C ALA A 93 6.47 4.39 -16.39
N PHE A 94 5.20 3.99 -16.50
CA PHE A 94 4.84 2.60 -16.87
C PHE A 94 5.38 2.22 -18.25
N THR A 95 5.20 3.08 -19.26
CA THR A 95 5.70 2.81 -20.63
C THR A 95 7.23 2.60 -20.63
N GLN A 96 7.97 3.40 -19.85
CA GLN A 96 9.42 3.26 -19.76
C GLN A 96 9.82 1.98 -18.98
N TRP A 97 9.17 1.67 -17.88
CA TRP A 97 9.44 0.46 -17.10
C TRP A 97 9.11 -0.81 -17.88
N GLU A 98 7.99 -0.86 -18.58
CA GLU A 98 7.61 -1.98 -19.45
C GLU A 98 8.67 -2.20 -20.56
N ALA A 99 9.16 -1.11 -21.15
CA ALA A 99 10.25 -1.19 -22.15
C ALA A 99 11.57 -1.70 -21.53
N VAL A 100 11.91 -1.27 -20.31
CA VAL A 100 13.09 -1.76 -19.57
C VAL A 100 12.94 -3.23 -19.21
N LYS A 101 11.77 -3.67 -18.75
CA LYS A 101 11.49 -5.08 -18.47
C LYS A 101 11.68 -5.94 -19.72
N ALA A 102 11.09 -5.53 -20.85
CA ALA A 102 11.22 -6.25 -22.11
C ALA A 102 12.69 -6.34 -22.56
N TYR A 103 13.40 -5.21 -22.55
CA TYR A 103 14.81 -5.13 -22.91
C TYR A 103 15.71 -6.02 -22.04
N ALA A 104 15.46 -6.06 -20.72
CA ALA A 104 16.18 -6.91 -19.77
C ALA A 104 15.90 -8.40 -20.05
N GLY A 105 14.63 -8.77 -20.25
CA GLY A 105 14.22 -10.14 -20.55
C GLY A 105 14.87 -10.71 -21.80
N GLU A 106 14.95 -9.90 -22.90
CA GLU A 106 15.67 -10.29 -24.12
C GLU A 106 17.15 -10.63 -23.89
N ARG A 107 17.72 -10.19 -22.77
CA ARG A 107 19.14 -10.39 -22.39
C ARG A 107 19.32 -11.33 -21.21
N ASN A 108 18.26 -12.06 -20.84
CA ASN A 108 18.25 -12.96 -19.68
C ASN A 108 18.62 -12.25 -18.36
N VAL A 109 18.29 -10.95 -18.24
CA VAL A 109 18.39 -10.18 -17.00
C VAL A 109 17.01 -10.04 -16.40
N PHE A 110 16.82 -10.54 -15.18
CA PHE A 110 15.53 -10.52 -14.49
C PHE A 110 15.51 -9.35 -13.50
N LEU A 111 14.49 -8.51 -13.61
CA LEU A 111 14.25 -7.41 -12.70
C LEU A 111 13.40 -7.91 -11.53
N MET A 112 13.89 -7.71 -10.32
CA MET A 112 13.15 -7.99 -9.09
C MET A 112 12.70 -6.69 -8.44
N GLY A 113 11.40 -6.57 -8.21
CA GLY A 113 10.78 -5.45 -7.48
C GLY A 113 10.62 -5.75 -6.01
N ASP A 114 10.04 -4.79 -5.30
CA ASP A 114 9.69 -4.92 -3.90
C ASP A 114 8.23 -4.51 -3.68
N LEU A 115 7.49 -5.33 -2.95
CA LEU A 115 6.10 -5.08 -2.56
C LEU A 115 6.06 -4.82 -1.05
N PRO A 116 6.07 -3.56 -0.61
CA PRO A 116 5.89 -3.24 0.80
C PRO A 116 4.56 -3.82 1.32
N PHE A 117 4.58 -4.52 2.46
CA PHE A 117 3.35 -4.97 3.10
C PHE A 117 2.44 -3.77 3.42
N GLY A 118 2.98 -2.77 4.12
CA GLY A 118 2.23 -1.60 4.53
C GLY A 118 2.19 -0.49 3.50
N VAL A 119 1.21 0.39 3.63
CA VAL A 119 1.12 1.66 2.89
C VAL A 119 1.10 2.82 3.88
N GLY A 120 1.63 3.97 3.48
CA GLY A 120 1.62 5.16 4.33
C GLY A 120 0.20 5.62 4.66
N ARG A 121 -0.07 5.94 5.93
CA ARG A 121 -1.37 6.44 6.40
C ARG A 121 -1.91 7.61 5.56
N HIS A 122 -1.01 8.49 5.12
CA HIS A 122 -1.36 9.68 4.35
C HIS A 122 -1.22 9.49 2.83
N SER A 123 -1.16 8.25 2.35
CA SER A 123 -1.09 7.93 0.91
C SER A 123 -2.43 8.13 0.19
N ALA A 124 -2.37 8.17 -1.13
CA ALA A 124 -3.55 8.14 -2.00
C ALA A 124 -4.38 6.88 -1.79
N ASP A 125 -3.72 5.73 -1.53
CA ASP A 125 -4.37 4.44 -1.28
C ASP A 125 -5.31 4.51 -0.08
N VAL A 126 -4.80 5.00 1.06
CA VAL A 126 -5.59 5.12 2.29
C VAL A 126 -6.66 6.20 2.16
N TRP A 127 -6.34 7.33 1.53
CA TRP A 127 -7.32 8.40 1.29
C TRP A 127 -8.50 7.92 0.44
N ALA A 128 -8.22 7.12 -0.60
CA ALA A 128 -9.24 6.63 -1.52
C ALA A 128 -10.05 5.44 -0.96
N ASN A 129 -9.41 4.57 -0.17
CA ASN A 129 -9.95 3.27 0.21
C ASN A 129 -9.99 3.08 1.73
N ARG A 130 -10.50 4.08 2.48
CA ARG A 130 -10.48 4.09 3.96
C ARG A 130 -11.07 2.85 4.60
N SER A 131 -12.12 2.26 4.01
CA SER A 131 -12.77 1.07 4.54
C SER A 131 -11.87 -0.16 4.58
N PHE A 132 -10.79 -0.17 3.78
CA PHE A 132 -9.83 -1.27 3.75
C PHE A 132 -8.76 -1.17 4.84
N PHE A 133 -8.74 -0.07 5.60
CA PHE A 133 -7.69 0.22 6.58
C PHE A 133 -8.27 0.56 7.94
N ASP A 134 -7.69 -0.04 8.99
CA ASP A 134 -7.95 0.31 10.38
C ASP A 134 -6.99 1.42 10.80
N LEU A 135 -7.50 2.66 10.82
CA LEU A 135 -6.70 3.84 11.15
C LEU A 135 -6.48 4.01 12.67
N ASP A 136 -7.12 3.20 13.51
CA ASP A 136 -6.93 3.22 14.95
C ASP A 136 -5.70 2.40 15.39
N TRP A 137 -5.13 1.62 14.46
CA TRP A 137 -3.96 0.80 14.69
C TRP A 137 -2.84 1.14 13.72
N SER A 138 -1.62 1.06 14.22
CA SER A 138 -0.39 1.23 13.46
C SER A 138 0.40 -0.07 13.49
N GLY A 139 0.63 -0.67 12.33
CA GLY A 139 1.43 -1.88 12.19
C GLY A 139 2.90 -1.66 12.47
N GLY A 140 3.57 -2.73 12.84
CA GLY A 140 4.97 -2.73 13.21
C GLY A 140 5.50 -4.14 13.51
N ALA A 141 6.58 -4.20 14.28
CA ALA A 141 7.21 -5.44 14.75
C ALA A 141 7.32 -5.46 16.28
N PRO A 142 7.28 -6.65 16.91
CA PRO A 142 7.42 -6.79 18.36
C PRO A 142 8.83 -6.39 18.83
N PRO A 143 9.04 -6.20 20.15
CA PRO A 143 10.38 -6.03 20.70
C PRO A 143 11.29 -7.20 20.35
N GLU A 144 12.50 -6.90 19.89
CA GLU A 144 13.53 -7.88 19.57
C GLU A 144 14.86 -7.49 20.24
N TRP A 145 15.53 -8.47 20.83
CA TRP A 145 16.79 -8.26 21.54
C TRP A 145 17.96 -7.77 20.66
N THR A 146 17.83 -7.88 19.35
CA THR A 146 18.81 -7.45 18.35
C THR A 146 18.86 -5.94 18.15
N PHE A 147 17.75 -5.24 18.43
CA PHE A 147 17.65 -3.78 18.29
C PHE A 147 18.04 -3.05 19.58
N LYS A 148 19.33 -3.09 19.92
CA LYS A 148 19.86 -2.39 21.08
C LYS A 148 20.13 -0.93 20.77
N GLY A 149 19.81 -0.05 21.73
CA GLY A 149 20.13 1.38 21.68
C GLY A 149 18.97 2.32 21.37
N ASP A 150 17.78 1.79 21.03
CA ASP A 150 16.54 2.55 21.01
C ASP A 150 15.60 2.07 22.13
N PRO A 151 15.43 2.85 23.21
CA PRO A 151 14.62 2.44 24.37
C PRO A 151 13.16 2.16 24.04
N PHE A 152 12.60 2.80 23.00
CA PHE A 152 11.22 2.53 22.56
C PHE A 152 11.13 1.17 21.89
N ILE A 153 12.05 0.87 20.97
CA ILE A 153 12.07 -0.42 20.25
C ILE A 153 12.32 -1.57 21.22
N GLU A 154 13.27 -1.41 22.14
CA GLU A 154 13.56 -2.42 23.17
C GLU A 154 12.33 -2.74 24.03
N LYS A 155 11.53 -1.74 24.35
CA LYS A 155 10.36 -1.90 25.24
C LYS A 155 9.09 -2.31 24.50
N TRP A 156 8.77 -1.64 23.39
CA TRP A 156 7.48 -1.75 22.73
C TRP A 156 7.55 -2.36 21.33
N GLY A 157 8.75 -2.40 20.71
CA GLY A 157 8.92 -2.82 19.31
C GLY A 157 8.98 -1.65 18.33
N GLN A 158 8.95 -1.99 17.04
CA GLN A 158 9.01 -1.01 15.96
C GLN A 158 7.61 -0.58 15.57
N ASN A 159 7.30 0.70 15.66
CA ASN A 159 6.04 1.28 15.20
C ASN A 159 6.26 1.94 13.83
N TRP A 160 5.81 1.29 12.74
CA TRP A 160 6.10 1.73 11.37
C TRP A 160 5.15 2.81 10.84
N GLY A 161 4.03 3.08 11.52
CA GLY A 161 3.09 4.11 11.07
C GLY A 161 2.18 3.67 9.91
N VAL A 162 2.17 2.40 9.55
CA VAL A 162 1.28 1.86 8.51
C VAL A 162 -0.03 1.41 9.14
N PRO A 163 -1.20 1.78 8.60
CA PRO A 163 -2.47 1.31 9.12
C PRO A 163 -2.62 -0.21 8.92
N ASN A 164 -3.32 -0.87 9.83
CA ASN A 164 -3.66 -2.28 9.65
C ASN A 164 -4.70 -2.44 8.53
N TYR A 165 -4.76 -3.63 7.93
CA TYR A 165 -5.78 -3.96 6.95
C TYR A 165 -7.07 -4.45 7.61
N GLN A 166 -8.20 -4.03 7.07
CA GLN A 166 -9.53 -4.57 7.35
C GLN A 166 -9.77 -5.79 6.43
N TRP A 167 -9.18 -6.95 6.80
CA TRP A 167 -9.16 -8.13 5.93
C TRP A 167 -10.54 -8.63 5.51
N GLU A 168 -11.55 -8.54 6.40
CA GLU A 168 -12.91 -8.92 6.08
C GLU A 168 -13.54 -8.00 5.03
N GLU A 169 -13.25 -6.70 5.10
CA GLU A 169 -13.73 -5.75 4.12
C GLU A 169 -13.04 -5.96 2.76
N LEU A 170 -11.73 -6.19 2.76
CA LEU A 170 -11.00 -6.56 1.55
C LEU A 170 -11.54 -7.84 0.92
N ARG A 171 -11.89 -8.85 1.73
CA ARG A 171 -12.49 -10.11 1.26
C ARG A 171 -13.86 -9.89 0.62
N ARG A 172 -14.74 -9.05 1.20
CA ARG A 172 -16.04 -8.70 0.61
C ARG A 172 -15.92 -8.05 -0.76
N HIS A 173 -14.80 -7.41 -1.03
CA HIS A 173 -14.44 -6.78 -2.32
C HIS A 173 -13.50 -7.64 -3.16
N ASP A 174 -13.47 -8.96 -2.95
CA ASP A 174 -12.62 -9.93 -3.67
C ASP A 174 -11.14 -9.53 -3.73
N PHE A 175 -10.65 -8.86 -2.70
CA PHE A 175 -9.27 -8.33 -2.62
C PHE A 175 -8.87 -7.48 -3.84
N ALA A 176 -9.81 -6.82 -4.51
CA ALA A 176 -9.60 -6.08 -5.76
C ALA A 176 -8.41 -5.09 -5.65
N TRP A 177 -8.28 -4.38 -4.52
CA TRP A 177 -7.16 -3.47 -4.28
C TRP A 177 -5.79 -4.20 -4.31
N TRP A 178 -5.68 -5.36 -3.68
CA TRP A 178 -4.46 -6.18 -3.72
C TRP A 178 -4.20 -6.74 -5.11
N ARG A 179 -5.23 -7.23 -5.79
CA ARG A 179 -5.14 -7.74 -7.18
C ARG A 179 -4.60 -6.67 -8.13
N THR A 180 -5.13 -5.46 -8.08
CA THR A 180 -4.64 -4.32 -8.88
C THR A 180 -3.20 -3.98 -8.54
N ARG A 181 -2.85 -3.92 -7.25
CA ARG A 181 -1.50 -3.58 -6.79
C ARG A 181 -0.45 -4.57 -7.30
N VAL A 182 -0.74 -5.87 -7.19
CA VAL A 182 0.14 -6.95 -7.64
C VAL A 182 0.19 -7.02 -9.18
N GLY A 183 -0.94 -6.86 -9.84
CA GLY A 183 -1.01 -6.80 -11.31
C GLY A 183 -0.15 -5.68 -11.89
N ASN A 184 -0.06 -4.54 -11.22
CA ASN A 184 0.85 -3.46 -11.62
C ASN A 184 2.33 -3.82 -11.46
N LEU A 185 2.70 -4.63 -10.45
CA LEU A 185 4.07 -5.16 -10.32
C LEU A 185 4.42 -6.13 -11.45
N HIS A 186 3.48 -7.02 -11.80
CA HIS A 186 3.64 -7.95 -12.93
C HIS A 186 4.00 -7.23 -14.24
N ARG A 187 3.46 -6.05 -14.49
CA ARG A 187 3.78 -5.26 -15.69
C ARG A 187 5.23 -4.81 -15.78
N VAL A 188 5.88 -4.54 -14.64
CA VAL A 188 7.19 -3.86 -14.58
C VAL A 188 8.34 -4.74 -14.08
N PHE A 189 8.04 -5.87 -13.41
CA PHE A 189 9.05 -6.77 -12.85
C PHE A 189 8.84 -8.21 -13.29
N HIS A 190 9.93 -9.00 -13.32
CA HIS A 190 9.92 -10.45 -13.58
C HIS A 190 9.71 -11.24 -12.28
N ALA A 191 10.16 -10.67 -11.16
CA ALA A 191 9.97 -11.19 -9.82
C ALA A 191 9.74 -10.05 -8.83
N TYR A 192 9.15 -10.30 -7.68
CA TYR A 192 9.10 -9.33 -6.60
C TYR A 192 9.20 -9.99 -5.23
N ARG A 193 9.81 -9.27 -4.30
CA ARG A 193 9.83 -9.62 -2.89
C ARG A 193 8.56 -9.09 -2.22
N ILE A 194 7.89 -9.92 -1.45
CA ILE A 194 6.90 -9.46 -0.47
C ILE A 194 7.67 -9.10 0.80
N ASP A 195 7.68 -7.82 1.11
CA ASP A 195 8.21 -7.30 2.37
C ASP A 195 7.28 -7.69 3.52
N HIS A 196 7.85 -8.16 4.62
CA HIS A 196 7.14 -8.56 5.84
C HIS A 196 5.94 -9.48 5.57
N VAL A 197 6.15 -10.62 4.91
CA VAL A 197 5.08 -11.58 4.58
C VAL A 197 4.28 -12.03 5.82
N LEU A 198 4.89 -12.00 7.00
CA LEU A 198 4.25 -12.33 8.27
C LEU A 198 3.00 -11.50 8.55
N GLY A 199 2.96 -10.27 8.04
CA GLY A 199 1.84 -9.35 8.19
C GLY A 199 0.53 -9.85 7.57
N PHE A 200 0.58 -10.77 6.60
CA PHE A 200 -0.61 -11.41 6.04
C PHE A 200 -1.21 -12.45 7.00
N PHE A 201 -0.41 -13.05 7.84
CA PHE A 201 -0.83 -13.99 8.86
C PHE A 201 -1.23 -13.26 10.15
N ARG A 202 -0.32 -12.46 10.67
CA ARG A 202 -0.53 -11.57 11.83
C ARG A 202 0.49 -10.45 11.80
N ILE A 203 0.11 -9.29 12.31
CA ILE A 203 1.00 -8.13 12.43
C ILE A 203 1.02 -7.61 13.86
N TYR A 204 2.19 -7.26 14.37
CA TYR A 204 2.28 -6.57 15.64
C TYR A 204 1.83 -5.11 15.47
N SER A 205 1.00 -4.62 16.38
CA SER A 205 0.29 -3.36 16.16
C SER A 205 0.24 -2.51 17.41
N PHE A 206 0.25 -1.19 17.20
CA PHE A 206 0.21 -0.17 18.24
C PHE A 206 -1.11 0.60 18.17
N PRO A 207 -1.80 0.87 19.30
CA PRO A 207 -2.98 1.71 19.33
C PRO A 207 -2.66 3.22 19.34
N TRP A 208 -1.53 3.60 18.74
CA TRP A 208 -1.10 4.98 18.51
C TRP A 208 -0.13 5.06 17.33
N PRO A 209 -0.07 6.22 16.64
CA PRO A 209 0.87 6.43 15.55
C PRO A 209 2.29 6.75 16.07
N PRO A 210 3.35 6.58 15.24
CA PRO A 210 4.75 6.75 15.66
C PRO A 210 5.08 8.10 16.27
N GLU A 211 4.42 9.17 15.85
CA GLU A 211 4.62 10.54 16.35
C GLU A 211 4.36 10.65 17.86
N ARG A 212 3.63 9.69 18.40
CA ARG A 212 3.28 9.62 19.83
C ARG A 212 4.14 8.65 20.62
N ASN A 213 5.12 7.99 20.02
CA ASN A 213 5.95 6.99 20.69
C ASN A 213 6.59 7.52 21.98
N ALA A 214 7.07 8.78 21.99
CA ALA A 214 7.65 9.41 23.16
C ALA A 214 6.68 9.56 24.36
N GLU A 215 5.36 9.71 24.08
CA GLU A 215 4.34 9.81 25.13
C GLU A 215 4.13 8.45 25.83
N PHE A 216 4.34 7.34 25.12
CA PHE A 216 4.08 5.99 25.61
C PHE A 216 5.33 5.29 26.13
N LEU A 217 6.53 5.78 25.80
CA LEU A 217 7.77 5.18 26.26
C LEU A 217 7.85 5.00 27.78
N PRO A 218 7.51 5.99 28.65
CA PRO A 218 7.62 5.85 30.09
C PRO A 218 6.52 5.00 30.74
N LEU A 219 5.43 4.67 30.00
CA LEU A 219 4.22 4.06 30.56
C LEU A 219 4.36 2.55 30.75
N THR A 220 3.72 2.00 31.78
CA THR A 220 3.50 0.54 31.92
C THR A 220 2.38 0.07 30.99
N PRO A 221 2.23 -1.25 30.71
CA PRO A 221 1.11 -1.77 29.92
C PRO A 221 -0.26 -1.36 30.47
N GLU A 222 -0.42 -1.35 31.79
CA GLU A 222 -1.67 -0.96 32.48
C GLU A 222 -1.97 0.54 32.26
N GLN A 223 -0.93 1.38 32.32
CA GLN A 223 -1.05 2.82 32.04
C GLN A 223 -1.37 3.08 30.57
N VAL A 224 -0.78 2.28 29.65
CA VAL A 224 -1.12 2.31 28.22
C VAL A 224 -2.56 1.94 28.02
N ALA A 225 -3.04 0.81 28.59
CA ALA A 225 -4.43 0.38 28.50
C ALA A 225 -5.40 1.46 28.99
N ALA A 226 -5.11 2.08 30.16
CA ALA A 226 -5.92 3.17 30.70
C ALA A 226 -6.01 4.37 29.74
N ARG A 227 -4.93 4.71 29.04
CA ARG A 227 -4.85 5.86 28.12
C ARG A 227 -5.47 5.60 26.74
N THR A 228 -5.57 4.35 26.33
CA THR A 228 -5.99 3.93 24.97
C THR A 228 -7.35 3.22 24.93
N GLY A 229 -8.12 3.26 26.04
CA GLY A 229 -9.41 2.57 26.14
C GLY A 229 -9.29 1.05 26.17
N GLY A 230 -8.33 0.52 26.93
CA GLY A 230 -8.10 -0.91 27.12
C GLY A 230 -7.19 -1.57 26.09
N ARG A 231 -6.68 -0.81 25.13
CA ARG A 231 -5.82 -1.34 24.06
C ARG A 231 -4.35 -1.29 24.45
N VAL A 232 -3.58 -2.33 24.09
CA VAL A 232 -2.12 -2.39 24.26
C VAL A 232 -1.48 -2.86 22.98
N PRO A 233 -0.18 -2.60 22.75
CA PRO A 233 0.54 -3.20 21.62
C PRO A 233 0.45 -4.72 21.67
N GLY A 234 0.28 -5.33 20.49
CA GLY A 234 0.17 -6.77 20.38
C GLY A 234 -0.16 -7.23 18.96
N PHE A 235 -0.12 -8.54 18.74
CA PHE A 235 -0.43 -9.13 17.44
C PHE A 235 -1.90 -9.04 17.07
N LYS A 236 -2.18 -8.79 15.80
CA LYS A 236 -3.50 -8.76 15.17
C LYS A 236 -3.52 -9.67 13.93
N PRO A 237 -4.62 -10.42 13.66
CA PRO A 237 -5.84 -10.46 14.47
C PRO A 237 -5.64 -11.16 15.81
N PHE A 238 -4.73 -12.17 15.92
CA PHE A 238 -4.53 -12.95 17.15
C PHE A 238 -3.05 -13.10 17.52
N ALA A 239 -2.79 -13.31 18.82
CA ALA A 239 -1.43 -13.45 19.35
C ALA A 239 -0.83 -14.87 19.25
N ASP A 240 -1.51 -15.85 18.64
CA ASP A 240 -1.14 -17.28 18.63
C ASP A 240 -1.14 -17.95 20.01
N ASP A 241 -1.93 -17.45 20.91
CA ASP A 241 -2.04 -17.90 22.29
C ASP A 241 -2.97 -19.13 22.47
N SER A 242 -3.62 -19.58 21.40
CA SER A 242 -4.38 -20.84 21.35
C SER A 242 -4.22 -21.53 19.98
N PRO A 243 -4.52 -22.86 19.90
CA PRO A 243 -4.54 -23.57 18.63
C PRO A 243 -5.53 -22.99 17.62
N GLU A 244 -6.67 -22.49 18.07
CA GLU A 244 -7.72 -21.88 17.24
C GLU A 244 -7.22 -20.55 16.65
N HIS A 245 -6.55 -19.70 17.44
CA HIS A 245 -5.96 -18.44 16.99
C HIS A 245 -4.85 -18.68 15.96
N ARG A 246 -4.00 -19.67 16.19
CA ARG A 246 -2.96 -20.07 15.25
C ARG A 246 -3.53 -20.55 13.92
N ALA A 247 -4.55 -21.43 13.98
CA ALA A 247 -5.23 -21.91 12.77
C ALA A 247 -5.91 -20.78 12.00
N ALA A 248 -6.54 -19.83 12.70
CA ALA A 248 -7.18 -18.67 12.08
C ALA A 248 -6.16 -17.75 11.38
N ASN A 249 -5.03 -17.44 12.05
CA ASN A 249 -3.95 -16.65 11.47
C ASN A 249 -3.36 -17.35 10.23
N GLN A 250 -3.09 -18.66 10.32
CA GLN A 250 -2.59 -19.46 9.19
C GLN A 250 -3.56 -19.43 8.01
N ALA A 251 -4.83 -19.71 8.24
CA ALA A 251 -5.86 -19.72 7.21
C ALA A 251 -6.02 -18.35 6.53
N GLN A 252 -5.94 -17.26 7.31
CA GLN A 252 -5.96 -15.90 6.76
C GLN A 252 -4.78 -15.67 5.82
N GLY A 253 -3.56 -15.92 6.28
CA GLY A 253 -2.34 -15.71 5.48
C GLY A 253 -2.34 -16.54 4.20
N GLU A 254 -2.69 -17.82 4.29
CA GLU A 254 -2.80 -18.72 3.14
C GLU A 254 -3.83 -18.20 2.12
N ALA A 255 -5.02 -17.80 2.56
CA ALA A 255 -6.07 -17.31 1.68
C ALA A 255 -5.63 -16.05 0.92
N ILE A 256 -4.95 -15.11 1.59
CA ILE A 256 -4.48 -13.88 0.97
C ILE A 256 -3.35 -14.17 0.00
N LEU A 257 -2.37 -15.00 0.38
CA LEU A 257 -1.24 -15.35 -0.49
C LEU A 257 -1.70 -16.06 -1.76
N ARG A 258 -2.75 -16.90 -1.72
CA ARG A 258 -3.36 -17.50 -2.92
C ARG A 258 -3.91 -16.43 -3.87
N VAL A 259 -4.54 -15.38 -3.34
CA VAL A 259 -5.01 -14.25 -4.15
C VAL A 259 -3.83 -13.52 -4.82
N LEU A 260 -2.73 -13.31 -4.08
CA LEU A 260 -1.54 -12.65 -4.64
C LEU A 260 -0.88 -13.51 -5.73
N ILE A 261 -0.77 -14.82 -5.52
CA ILE A 261 -0.23 -15.76 -6.52
C ILE A 261 -1.07 -15.70 -7.80
N GLU A 262 -2.40 -15.80 -7.67
CA GLU A 262 -3.31 -15.73 -8.83
C GLU A 262 -3.17 -14.42 -9.59
N ALA A 263 -3.09 -13.29 -8.88
CA ALA A 263 -2.97 -11.97 -9.48
C ALA A 263 -1.58 -11.67 -10.08
N SER A 264 -0.55 -12.43 -9.68
CA SER A 264 0.83 -12.26 -10.17
C SER A 264 1.09 -12.86 -11.54
N GLY A 265 0.19 -13.71 -12.03
CA GLY A 265 0.42 -14.43 -13.30
C GLY A 265 1.69 -15.28 -13.24
N ASP A 266 2.63 -15.03 -14.16
CA ASP A 266 3.91 -15.72 -14.25
C ASP A 266 5.06 -15.04 -13.46
N THR A 267 4.77 -13.98 -12.70
CA THR A 267 5.78 -13.28 -11.91
C THR A 267 6.18 -14.11 -10.69
N THR A 268 7.47 -14.33 -10.51
CA THR A 268 8.01 -15.05 -9.34
C THR A 268 7.84 -14.22 -8.07
N ILE A 269 7.29 -14.84 -7.03
CA ILE A 269 7.16 -14.25 -5.70
C ILE A 269 8.26 -14.80 -4.79
N VAL A 270 8.88 -13.93 -4.01
CA VAL A 270 9.81 -14.27 -2.92
C VAL A 270 9.31 -13.60 -1.65
N ALA A 271 9.24 -14.34 -0.55
CA ALA A 271 8.75 -13.81 0.72
C ALA A 271 9.91 -13.37 1.63
N GLU A 272 9.79 -12.22 2.25
CA GLU A 272 10.63 -11.86 3.39
C GLU A 272 9.95 -12.40 4.66
N ASP A 273 10.48 -13.55 5.13
CA ASP A 273 10.00 -14.32 6.29
C ASP A 273 10.96 -14.22 7.47
N LEU A 274 11.29 -12.98 7.87
CA LEU A 274 12.25 -12.69 8.94
C LEU A 274 11.56 -12.17 10.21
N GLY A 275 12.28 -12.25 11.35
CA GLY A 275 11.80 -11.80 12.66
C GLY A 275 11.12 -12.91 13.48
N CYS A 276 10.06 -12.59 14.20
CA CYS A 276 9.30 -13.52 15.05
C CYS A 276 8.39 -14.44 14.21
N VAL A 277 8.98 -15.37 13.47
CA VAL A 277 8.31 -16.24 12.50
C VAL A 277 7.54 -17.36 13.20
N PRO A 278 6.20 -17.44 13.07
CA PRO A 278 5.44 -18.58 13.54
C PRO A 278 5.81 -19.87 12.78
N ASP A 279 5.84 -20.99 13.47
CA ASP A 279 6.24 -22.30 12.91
C ASP A 279 5.35 -22.79 11.76
N TYR A 280 4.12 -22.32 11.66
CA TYR A 280 3.20 -22.65 10.55
C TYR A 280 3.49 -21.83 9.27
N VAL A 281 4.25 -20.73 9.34
CA VAL A 281 4.51 -19.88 8.16
C VAL A 281 5.42 -20.57 7.15
N PRO A 282 6.62 -21.09 7.51
CA PRO A 282 7.49 -21.72 6.52
C PRO A 282 6.85 -22.90 5.77
N PRO A 283 6.13 -23.85 6.42
CA PRO A 283 5.46 -24.93 5.68
C PRO A 283 4.33 -24.40 4.80
N THR A 284 3.61 -23.35 5.19
CA THR A 284 2.57 -22.73 4.35
C THR A 284 3.18 -22.08 3.11
N LEU A 285 4.27 -21.33 3.24
CA LEU A 285 4.98 -20.74 2.09
C LEU A 285 5.51 -21.82 1.15
N HIS A 286 6.11 -22.89 1.70
CA HIS A 286 6.59 -24.04 0.91
C HIS A 286 5.45 -24.71 0.13
N GLN A 287 4.31 -24.95 0.76
CA GLN A 287 3.14 -25.55 0.12
C GLN A 287 2.59 -24.65 -1.01
N LEU A 288 2.71 -23.34 -0.88
CA LEU A 288 2.31 -22.36 -1.89
C LEU A 288 3.37 -22.14 -2.98
N GLY A 289 4.54 -22.76 -2.87
CA GLY A 289 5.64 -22.57 -3.82
C GLY A 289 6.33 -21.21 -3.73
N ILE A 290 6.21 -20.52 -2.58
CA ILE A 290 6.84 -19.22 -2.34
C ILE A 290 8.15 -19.44 -1.56
N PRO A 291 9.32 -19.18 -2.15
CA PRO A 291 10.59 -19.24 -1.43
C PRO A 291 10.70 -18.08 -0.41
N GLY A 292 11.23 -18.40 0.77
CA GLY A 292 11.60 -17.43 1.78
C GLY A 292 13.08 -17.01 1.69
N PHE A 293 13.47 -16.05 2.52
CA PHE A 293 14.86 -15.61 2.64
C PHE A 293 15.69 -16.61 3.46
N ARG A 294 16.96 -16.75 3.07
CA ARG A 294 17.99 -17.42 3.87
C ARG A 294 19.09 -16.39 4.15
N ILE A 295 19.26 -16.02 5.41
CA ILE A 295 20.38 -15.20 5.85
C ILE A 295 21.47 -16.15 6.35
N PRO A 296 22.71 -16.04 5.84
CA PRO A 296 23.84 -16.86 6.25
C PRO A 296 24.21 -16.65 7.72
#